data_1ca52bfd08d55c36d13c372ec78638d3
#
_entry.id   1ca52bfd08d55c36d13c372ec78638d3
#
_cell.length_a   1.000
_cell.length_b   1.000
_cell.length_c   1.000
_cell.angle_alpha   90.00
_cell.angle_beta   90.00
_cell.angle_gamma   90.00
#
_symmetry.space_group_name_H-M   'P 1'
#
loop_
_entity.id
_entity.type
_entity.pdbx_description
1 polymer ?
#
loop_
_entity_poly.entity_id
_entity_poly.type
_entity_poly.pdbx_seq_one_letter_code
_entity_poly.pdbx_strand_id
1 'polypeptide(L)'
;MVEAVRAELTVRLCTYEISNARMCTDATPGQGDDMLRQVGIKIWVDGSPWVGNIDLTFPYLDTPATRAIGVPPGSRGCANYTREQLAEIVGAYFPRGWQIACHVHGDGGVDTILDVYEEALRRNPRDDHRLRLEHVGAIRPDQLRRAAELGVTCSIFVDQIHYWGDVIVDDLFGAQRGSRWMPAGSAVAAGMRISLHNDPPVTPEEPLRNISVAATRVAPSGRVLAPEERLTVEQAIRAQTIDAAWQLFAEDAIGSLQVGKYADMVVLSADPRTVPPEQIADLAVRATFLAGRQVYRR
;
A
#
# COMPACT_ATOMS: atom_id res chain seq x y z
N MET A 1 22.30 1.06 12.71
CA MET A 1 22.26 -0.20 11.93
C MET A 1 22.19 0.07 10.42
N VAL A 2 21.24 0.88 9.93
CA VAL A 2 21.08 1.15 8.47
C VAL A 2 22.28 1.89 7.90
N GLU A 3 22.86 2.86 8.59
CA GLU A 3 24.10 3.56 8.21
C GLU A 3 25.30 2.60 8.01
N ALA A 4 25.40 1.53 8.82
CA ALA A 4 26.51 0.57 8.73
C ALA A 4 26.50 -0.26 7.44
N VAL A 5 25.33 -0.47 6.81
CA VAL A 5 25.18 -1.25 5.57
C VAL A 5 25.00 -0.37 4.33
N ARG A 6 25.03 0.94 4.49
CA ARG A 6 24.75 1.91 3.42
C ARG A 6 25.63 1.71 2.17
N ALA A 7 26.91 1.43 2.35
CA ALA A 7 27.86 1.22 1.25
C ALA A 7 27.53 -0.04 0.42
N GLU A 8 26.78 -0.97 0.97
CA GLU A 8 26.42 -2.25 0.37
C GLU A 8 25.01 -2.23 -0.24
N LEU A 9 24.27 -1.13 -0.10
CA LEU A 9 22.92 -1.03 -0.61
C LEU A 9 22.92 -1.14 -2.14
N THR A 10 22.08 -2.04 -2.65
CA THR A 10 21.78 -2.22 -4.08
C THR A 10 20.39 -1.72 -4.45
N VAL A 11 19.68 -1.14 -3.49
CA VAL A 11 18.35 -0.52 -3.62
C VAL A 11 18.31 0.80 -2.84
N ARG A 12 17.42 1.70 -3.25
CA ARG A 12 17.13 2.92 -2.48
C ARG A 12 16.15 2.60 -1.39
N LEU A 13 16.42 3.08 -0.17
CA LEU A 13 15.56 2.88 0.97
C LEU A 13 14.89 4.19 1.40
N CYS A 14 13.57 4.20 1.40
CA CYS A 14 12.76 5.24 2.02
C CYS A 14 12.13 4.67 3.30
N THR A 15 12.48 5.24 4.45
CA THR A 15 12.08 4.72 5.74
C THR A 15 10.94 5.53 6.35
N TYR A 16 10.11 4.84 7.12
CA TYR A 16 9.07 5.42 7.96
C TYR A 16 9.33 5.02 9.40
N GLU A 17 9.37 5.98 10.31
CA GLU A 17 9.49 5.69 11.72
C GLU A 17 8.13 5.28 12.28
N ILE A 18 8.12 4.18 13.02
CA ILE A 18 6.92 3.74 13.74
C ILE A 18 6.66 4.70 14.89
N SER A 19 5.47 5.24 14.95
CA SER A 19 5.10 6.17 16.03
C SER A 19 3.75 5.83 16.65
N ASN A 20 3.63 6.24 17.89
CA ASN A 20 2.40 6.23 18.66
C ASN A 20 2.34 7.51 19.52
N ALA A 21 1.25 7.71 20.26
CA ALA A 21 1.04 8.90 21.09
C ALA A 21 2.15 9.18 22.14
N ARG A 22 3.01 8.20 22.44
CA ARG A 22 4.08 8.30 23.44
C ARG A 22 5.47 8.42 22.84
N MET A 23 5.61 8.21 21.54
CA MET A 23 6.90 8.22 20.84
C MET A 23 7.01 9.47 19.98
N CYS A 24 8.06 10.23 20.20
CA CYS A 24 8.42 11.38 19.36
C CYS A 24 9.80 11.13 18.74
N THR A 25 9.95 11.45 17.47
CA THR A 25 11.25 11.46 16.81
C THR A 25 11.86 12.85 16.81
N ASP A 26 13.18 12.93 17.00
CA ASP A 26 13.98 14.15 16.83
C ASP A 26 14.41 14.34 15.37
N ALA A 27 14.20 13.35 14.51
CA ALA A 27 14.49 13.44 13.08
C ALA A 27 13.66 14.53 12.39
N THR A 28 14.09 14.94 11.21
CA THR A 28 13.40 15.89 10.35
C THR A 28 12.90 15.20 9.07
N PRO A 29 11.76 15.63 8.49
CA PRO A 29 11.29 15.09 7.23
C PRO A 29 12.35 15.19 6.13
N GLY A 30 12.58 14.09 5.40
CA GLY A 30 13.55 14.03 4.32
C GLY A 30 15.02 13.87 4.76
N GLN A 31 15.29 13.66 6.04
CA GLN A 31 16.66 13.42 6.53
C GLN A 31 17.30 12.23 5.84
N GLY A 32 18.52 12.39 5.35
CA GLY A 32 19.27 11.39 4.59
C GLY A 32 19.66 11.87 3.20
N ASP A 33 19.71 10.95 2.25
CA ASP A 33 20.02 11.22 0.83
C ASP A 33 19.24 10.30 -0.11
N ASP A 34 19.64 10.27 -1.39
CA ASP A 34 18.93 9.50 -2.42
C ASP A 34 19.05 7.97 -2.27
N MET A 35 19.97 7.48 -1.42
CA MET A 35 20.12 6.04 -1.14
C MET A 35 19.39 5.61 0.12
N LEU A 36 19.32 6.49 1.11
CA LEU A 36 18.67 6.22 2.39
C LEU A 36 18.07 7.52 2.93
N ARG A 37 16.74 7.59 2.96
CA ARG A 37 16.01 8.78 3.38
C ARG A 37 14.84 8.44 4.30
N GLN A 38 14.66 9.21 5.36
CA GLN A 38 13.46 9.13 6.20
C GLN A 38 12.36 10.02 5.61
N VAL A 39 11.31 9.39 5.10
CA VAL A 39 10.22 10.07 4.38
C VAL A 39 9.08 10.45 5.30
N GLY A 40 8.70 9.56 6.23
CA GLY A 40 7.47 9.75 6.96
C GLY A 40 7.39 9.01 8.29
N ILE A 41 6.19 9.06 8.84
CA ILE A 41 5.78 8.40 10.07
C ILE A 41 4.78 7.31 9.74
N LYS A 42 4.95 6.11 10.32
CA LYS A 42 4.03 4.98 10.19
C LYS A 42 3.20 4.81 11.45
N ILE A 43 1.89 4.67 11.28
CA ILE A 43 0.96 4.29 12.35
C ILE A 43 0.09 3.11 11.90
N TRP A 44 -0.48 2.36 12.87
CA TRP A 44 -1.40 1.24 12.62
C TRP A 44 -2.77 1.58 13.21
N VAL A 45 -3.72 1.93 12.34
CA VAL A 45 -5.10 2.25 12.74
C VAL A 45 -5.83 1.01 13.23
N ASP A 46 -5.65 -0.11 12.52
CA ASP A 46 -6.19 -1.41 12.89
C ASP A 46 -5.13 -2.51 12.69
N GLY A 47 -5.55 -3.76 12.61
CA GLY A 47 -4.66 -4.91 12.59
C GLY A 47 -4.75 -5.72 11.30
N SER A 48 -4.87 -7.06 11.44
CA SER A 48 -4.82 -8.01 10.33
C SER A 48 -6.15 -8.76 10.19
N PRO A 49 -6.67 -8.94 8.96
CA PRO A 49 -7.88 -9.73 8.73
C PRO A 49 -7.73 -11.19 9.20
N TRP A 50 -6.50 -11.72 9.20
CA TRP A 50 -6.17 -13.11 9.53
C TRP A 50 -6.29 -13.45 11.02
N VAL A 51 -6.36 -12.46 11.88
CA VAL A 51 -6.53 -12.61 13.34
C VAL A 51 -7.78 -11.89 13.86
N GLY A 52 -8.64 -11.41 12.95
CA GLY A 52 -9.94 -10.86 13.30
C GLY A 52 -9.93 -9.50 13.97
N ASN A 53 -8.88 -8.70 13.82
CA ASN A 53 -8.71 -7.42 14.52
C ASN A 53 -8.58 -6.21 13.58
N ILE A 54 -9.24 -6.23 12.42
CA ILE A 54 -9.46 -5.04 11.60
C ILE A 54 -10.80 -4.38 11.96
N ASP A 55 -10.88 -3.06 11.89
CA ASP A 55 -12.07 -2.30 12.30
C ASP A 55 -13.10 -2.20 11.16
N LEU A 56 -14.17 -3.00 11.26
CA LEU A 56 -15.18 -3.18 10.22
C LEU A 56 -16.53 -2.57 10.61
N THR A 57 -17.27 -2.04 9.64
CA THR A 57 -18.68 -1.66 9.82
C THR A 57 -19.64 -2.85 9.69
N PHE A 58 -19.15 -4.01 9.27
CA PHE A 58 -19.89 -5.27 9.12
C PHE A 58 -19.17 -6.43 9.82
N PRO A 59 -19.86 -7.52 10.16
CA PRO A 59 -19.24 -8.63 10.86
C PRO A 59 -18.41 -9.53 9.91
N TYR A 60 -17.41 -10.20 10.47
CA TYR A 60 -16.82 -11.40 9.89
C TYR A 60 -17.88 -12.47 9.68
N LEU A 61 -17.70 -13.36 8.71
CA LEU A 61 -18.51 -14.56 8.58
C LEU A 61 -18.29 -15.49 9.78
N ASP A 62 -19.34 -16.22 10.16
CA ASP A 62 -19.24 -17.27 11.18
C ASP A 62 -18.95 -18.63 10.51
N THR A 63 -17.67 -18.90 10.22
CA THR A 63 -17.18 -20.10 9.56
C THR A 63 -16.29 -20.92 10.48
N PRO A 64 -15.97 -22.20 10.16
CA PRO A 64 -14.97 -22.94 10.91
C PRO A 64 -13.61 -22.24 10.95
N ALA A 65 -13.20 -21.57 9.87
CA ALA A 65 -11.94 -20.85 9.79
C ALA A 65 -11.89 -19.66 10.76
N THR A 66 -12.93 -18.81 10.78
CA THR A 66 -13.00 -17.66 11.69
C THR A 66 -13.06 -18.09 13.16
N ARG A 67 -13.79 -19.17 13.46
CA ARG A 67 -13.80 -19.76 14.81
C ARG A 67 -12.44 -20.29 15.23
N ALA A 68 -11.71 -20.93 14.30
CA ALA A 68 -10.37 -21.49 14.58
C ALA A 68 -9.33 -20.40 14.92
N ILE A 69 -9.47 -19.20 14.36
CA ILE A 69 -8.60 -18.04 14.69
C ILE A 69 -9.15 -17.21 15.88
N GLY A 70 -10.21 -17.68 16.55
CA GLY A 70 -10.76 -17.05 17.75
C GLY A 70 -11.66 -15.84 17.49
N VAL A 71 -12.18 -15.65 16.28
CA VAL A 71 -13.13 -14.57 15.95
C VAL A 71 -14.53 -14.98 16.42
N PRO A 72 -15.14 -14.25 17.38
CA PRO A 72 -16.48 -14.56 17.84
C PRO A 72 -17.55 -14.29 16.75
N PRO A 73 -18.66 -15.05 16.73
CA PRO A 73 -19.78 -14.76 15.84
C PRO A 73 -20.26 -13.30 15.98
N GLY A 74 -20.43 -12.62 14.84
CA GLY A 74 -20.86 -11.23 14.80
C GLY A 74 -19.77 -10.19 15.11
N SER A 75 -18.51 -10.63 15.33
CA SER A 75 -17.39 -9.73 15.55
C SER A 75 -17.15 -8.83 14.34
N ARG A 76 -16.87 -7.56 14.60
CA ARG A 76 -16.46 -6.56 13.61
C ARG A 76 -14.99 -6.18 13.75
N GLY A 77 -14.23 -6.95 14.55
CA GLY A 77 -12.84 -6.62 14.87
C GLY A 77 -12.72 -5.42 15.80
N CYS A 78 -11.64 -4.69 15.66
CA CYS A 78 -11.37 -3.49 16.48
C CYS A 78 -10.31 -2.59 15.85
N ALA A 79 -10.29 -1.32 16.25
CA ALA A 79 -9.19 -0.41 16.01
C ALA A 79 -8.10 -0.54 17.08
N ASN A 80 -6.86 -0.19 16.74
CA ASN A 80 -5.73 -0.11 17.69
C ASN A 80 -5.77 1.18 18.51
N TYR A 81 -6.39 2.23 17.98
CA TYR A 81 -6.45 3.57 18.59
C TYR A 81 -7.85 4.14 18.49
N THR A 82 -8.21 4.96 19.48
CA THR A 82 -9.40 5.83 19.37
C THR A 82 -9.12 6.97 18.38
N ARG A 83 -10.17 7.64 17.91
CA ARG A 83 -10.05 8.82 17.04
C ARG A 83 -9.19 9.93 17.70
N GLU A 84 -9.33 10.15 19.00
CA GLU A 84 -8.60 11.15 19.78
C GLU A 84 -7.09 10.82 19.81
N GLN A 85 -6.75 9.54 20.03
CA GLN A 85 -5.35 9.09 20.01
C GLN A 85 -4.71 9.24 18.62
N LEU A 86 -5.45 8.91 17.56
CA LEU A 86 -4.98 9.15 16.18
C LEU A 86 -4.80 10.64 15.90
N ALA A 87 -5.74 11.49 16.35
CA ALA A 87 -5.63 12.94 16.20
C ALA A 87 -4.42 13.52 16.96
N GLU A 88 -4.08 12.97 18.13
CA GLU A 88 -2.89 13.34 18.90
C GLU A 88 -1.61 12.99 18.12
N ILE A 89 -1.50 11.77 17.58
CA ILE A 89 -0.33 11.33 16.81
C ILE A 89 -0.18 12.19 15.54
N VAL A 90 -1.25 12.31 14.76
CA VAL A 90 -1.25 13.11 13.51
C VAL A 90 -0.94 14.57 13.82
N GLY A 91 -1.53 15.13 14.88
CA GLY A 91 -1.30 16.50 15.33
C GLY A 91 0.13 16.78 15.80
N ALA A 92 0.84 15.77 16.29
CA ALA A 92 2.25 15.89 16.69
C ALA A 92 3.20 15.96 15.50
N TYR A 93 2.89 15.31 14.39
CA TYR A 93 3.81 15.16 13.26
C TYR A 93 3.44 15.97 12.03
N PHE A 94 2.16 16.02 11.66
CA PHE A 94 1.71 16.65 10.42
C PHE A 94 2.09 18.13 10.31
N PRO A 95 1.95 18.97 11.37
CA PRO A 95 2.37 20.38 11.32
C PRO A 95 3.88 20.58 11.14
N ARG A 96 4.68 19.56 11.48
CA ARG A 96 6.14 19.57 11.32
C ARG A 96 6.60 19.16 9.91
N GLY A 97 5.68 18.96 8.98
CA GLY A 97 5.98 18.61 7.58
C GLY A 97 6.06 17.11 7.29
N TRP A 98 5.81 16.24 8.28
CA TRP A 98 5.84 14.79 8.05
C TRP A 98 4.73 14.31 7.13
N GLN A 99 5.06 13.38 6.23
CA GLN A 99 4.08 12.48 5.63
C GLN A 99 3.68 11.42 6.66
N ILE A 100 2.40 11.06 6.67
CA ILE A 100 1.91 9.98 7.55
C ILE A 100 1.34 8.88 6.70
N ALA A 101 1.83 7.66 6.90
CA ALA A 101 1.35 6.43 6.29
C ALA A 101 0.64 5.60 7.36
N CYS A 102 -0.64 5.27 7.12
CA CYS A 102 -1.47 4.53 8.05
C CYS A 102 -1.77 3.14 7.53
N HIS A 103 -1.35 2.11 8.27
CA HIS A 103 -1.90 0.77 8.10
C HIS A 103 -3.39 0.79 8.45
N VAL A 104 -4.23 0.38 7.53
CA VAL A 104 -5.67 0.25 7.74
C VAL A 104 -6.27 -0.74 6.74
N HIS A 105 -6.99 -1.74 7.23
CA HIS A 105 -7.71 -2.71 6.42
C HIS A 105 -9.23 -2.51 6.46
N GLY A 106 -9.76 -2.25 7.65
CA GLY A 106 -11.19 -2.16 7.89
C GLY A 106 -11.79 -0.82 7.44
N ASP A 107 -13.00 -0.87 6.93
CA ASP A 107 -13.72 0.31 6.46
C ASP A 107 -14.10 1.26 7.60
N GLY A 108 -14.29 0.76 8.83
CA GLY A 108 -14.48 1.59 10.02
C GLY A 108 -13.23 2.39 10.38
N GLY A 109 -12.07 1.72 10.35
CA GLY A 109 -10.77 2.37 10.55
C GLY A 109 -10.46 3.42 9.48
N VAL A 110 -10.86 3.15 8.22
CA VAL A 110 -10.73 4.13 7.12
C VAL A 110 -11.55 5.39 7.38
N ASP A 111 -12.82 5.26 7.81
CA ASP A 111 -13.63 6.44 8.18
C ASP A 111 -12.94 7.26 9.27
N THR A 112 -12.47 6.59 10.32
CA THR A 112 -11.81 7.25 11.44
C THR A 112 -10.56 8.02 11.03
N ILE A 113 -9.68 7.40 10.23
CA ILE A 113 -8.43 8.09 9.84
C ILE A 113 -8.67 9.19 8.82
N LEU A 114 -9.65 9.06 7.93
CA LEU A 114 -10.02 10.13 7.00
C LEU A 114 -10.58 11.36 7.75
N ASP A 115 -11.38 11.16 8.81
CA ASP A 115 -11.83 12.26 9.67
C ASP A 115 -10.64 13.00 10.33
N VAL A 116 -9.67 12.24 10.82
CA VAL A 116 -8.46 12.81 11.45
C VAL A 116 -7.60 13.55 10.41
N TYR A 117 -7.43 13.00 9.20
CA TYR A 117 -6.69 13.66 8.14
C TYR A 117 -7.36 14.95 7.67
N GLU A 118 -8.67 14.94 7.48
CA GLU A 118 -9.44 16.13 7.10
C GLU A 118 -9.32 17.24 8.16
N GLU A 119 -9.42 16.89 9.46
CA GLU A 119 -9.21 17.84 10.53
C GLU A 119 -7.79 18.42 10.57
N ALA A 120 -6.77 17.56 10.34
CA ALA A 120 -5.37 17.98 10.29
C ALA A 120 -5.10 18.94 9.11
N LEU A 121 -5.63 18.64 7.94
CA LEU A 121 -5.54 19.47 6.74
C LEU A 121 -6.25 20.81 6.90
N ARG A 122 -7.43 20.83 7.54
CA ARG A 122 -8.15 22.05 7.84
C ARG A 122 -7.39 22.96 8.80
N ARG A 123 -6.69 22.40 9.80
CA ARG A 123 -5.88 23.16 10.77
C ARG A 123 -4.54 23.60 10.22
N ASN A 124 -3.94 22.81 9.35
CA ASN A 124 -2.61 23.04 8.76
C ASN A 124 -2.69 22.74 7.25
N PRO A 125 -3.24 23.63 6.43
CA PRO A 125 -3.37 23.43 4.98
C PRO A 125 -2.02 23.17 4.34
N ARG A 126 -1.93 22.11 3.53
CA ARG A 126 -0.74 21.72 2.77
C ARG A 126 -1.17 21.00 1.50
N ASP A 127 -0.89 21.56 0.33
CA ASP A 127 -1.36 21.03 -0.95
C ASP A 127 -0.69 19.70 -1.31
N ASP A 128 0.63 19.60 -1.14
CA ASP A 128 1.40 18.38 -1.47
C ASP A 128 1.77 17.61 -0.19
N HIS A 129 0.77 17.09 0.51
CA HIS A 129 0.96 16.37 1.77
C HIS A 129 1.19 14.88 1.60
N ARG A 130 0.65 14.26 0.54
CA ARG A 130 0.71 12.83 0.19
C ARG A 130 0.41 11.90 1.37
N LEU A 131 -0.51 12.28 2.26
CA LEU A 131 -1.00 11.40 3.31
C LEU A 131 -1.46 10.08 2.69
N ARG A 132 -1.10 8.94 3.31
CA ARG A 132 -1.24 7.64 2.66
C ARG A 132 -1.95 6.64 3.55
N LEU A 133 -2.84 5.87 2.93
CA LEU A 133 -3.45 4.68 3.50
C LEU A 133 -2.75 3.45 2.94
N GLU A 134 -2.39 2.51 3.80
CA GLU A 134 -1.73 1.27 3.45
C GLU A 134 -2.70 0.11 3.50
N HIS A 135 -2.60 -0.81 2.55
CA HIS A 135 -3.38 -2.02 2.37
C HIS A 135 -4.79 -1.76 1.87
N VAL A 136 -5.65 -1.11 2.64
CA VAL A 136 -7.04 -0.69 2.32
C VAL A 136 -7.95 -1.84 1.85
N GLY A 137 -7.88 -2.99 2.55
CA GLY A 137 -8.58 -4.21 2.15
C GLY A 137 -10.07 -4.03 1.90
N ALA A 138 -10.79 -3.50 2.88
CA ALA A 138 -12.24 -3.34 2.85
C ALA A 138 -12.71 -1.92 2.52
N ILE A 139 -11.85 -1.04 2.01
CA ILE A 139 -12.21 0.35 1.70
C ILE A 139 -13.40 0.43 0.73
N ARG A 140 -14.36 1.31 1.02
CA ARG A 140 -15.57 1.50 0.24
C ARG A 140 -15.37 2.54 -0.88
N PRO A 141 -16.20 2.51 -1.95
CA PRO A 141 -16.12 3.50 -3.04
C PRO A 141 -16.36 4.94 -2.61
N ASP A 142 -17.21 5.18 -1.61
CA ASP A 142 -17.44 6.51 -1.03
C ASP A 142 -16.21 7.02 -0.29
N GLN A 143 -15.51 6.14 0.44
CA GLN A 143 -14.26 6.46 1.12
C GLN A 143 -13.12 6.74 0.15
N LEU A 144 -13.03 5.99 -0.96
CA LEU A 144 -12.05 6.26 -2.03
C LEU A 144 -12.25 7.64 -2.66
N ARG A 145 -13.51 8.02 -2.95
CA ARG A 145 -13.82 9.37 -3.46
C ARG A 145 -13.43 10.45 -2.46
N ARG A 146 -13.81 10.27 -1.17
CA ARG A 146 -13.43 11.20 -0.10
C ARG A 146 -11.92 11.32 0.05
N ALA A 147 -11.20 10.20 0.02
CA ALA A 147 -9.74 10.19 0.08
C ALA A 147 -9.12 10.96 -1.10
N ALA A 148 -9.63 10.75 -2.32
CA ALA A 148 -9.19 11.47 -3.51
C ALA A 148 -9.45 12.99 -3.41
N GLU A 149 -10.63 13.39 -2.93
CA GLU A 149 -10.99 14.80 -2.70
C GLU A 149 -10.09 15.47 -1.66
N LEU A 150 -9.65 14.72 -0.64
CA LEU A 150 -8.69 15.18 0.36
C LEU A 150 -7.23 15.15 -0.13
N GLY A 151 -6.93 14.62 -1.32
CA GLY A 151 -5.56 14.42 -1.81
C GLY A 151 -4.80 13.28 -1.11
N VAL A 152 -5.52 12.40 -0.41
CA VAL A 152 -4.95 11.20 0.23
C VAL A 152 -4.71 10.13 -0.83
N THR A 153 -3.60 9.41 -0.72
CA THR A 153 -3.20 8.34 -1.64
C THR A 153 -3.27 6.97 -0.97
N CYS A 154 -3.22 5.88 -1.75
CA CYS A 154 -3.21 4.51 -1.25
C CYS A 154 -2.02 3.72 -1.75
N SER A 155 -1.45 2.88 -0.88
CA SER A 155 -0.56 1.78 -1.25
C SER A 155 -1.31 0.47 -1.00
N ILE A 156 -1.55 -0.31 -2.05
CA ILE A 156 -2.50 -1.43 -2.03
C ILE A 156 -1.75 -2.77 -2.01
N PHE A 157 -2.09 -3.63 -1.04
CA PHE A 157 -1.53 -4.97 -0.91
C PHE A 157 -2.27 -5.97 -1.81
N VAL A 158 -2.20 -5.76 -3.13
CA VAL A 158 -2.99 -6.50 -4.13
C VAL A 158 -2.70 -8.00 -4.13
N ASP A 159 -1.50 -8.40 -3.73
CA ASP A 159 -1.03 -9.79 -3.73
C ASP A 159 -1.82 -10.69 -2.76
N GLN A 160 -2.54 -10.11 -1.79
CA GLN A 160 -3.48 -10.86 -0.95
C GLN A 160 -4.55 -11.61 -1.76
N ILE A 161 -4.91 -11.12 -2.94
CA ILE A 161 -5.85 -11.80 -3.83
C ILE A 161 -5.26 -13.11 -4.34
N HIS A 162 -3.99 -13.09 -4.76
CA HIS A 162 -3.28 -14.27 -5.24
C HIS A 162 -3.10 -15.34 -4.15
N TYR A 163 -2.76 -14.94 -2.91
CA TYR A 163 -2.48 -15.89 -1.84
C TYR A 163 -3.74 -16.35 -1.11
N TRP A 164 -4.70 -15.45 -0.89
CA TRP A 164 -5.81 -15.69 0.04
C TRP A 164 -7.18 -15.28 -0.50
N GLY A 165 -7.31 -15.00 -1.79
CA GLY A 165 -8.56 -14.52 -2.37
C GLY A 165 -9.76 -15.42 -2.08
N ASP A 166 -9.58 -16.74 -2.14
CA ASP A 166 -10.64 -17.71 -1.81
C ASP A 166 -11.04 -17.64 -0.34
N VAL A 167 -10.05 -17.61 0.58
CA VAL A 167 -10.29 -17.49 2.03
C VAL A 167 -10.99 -16.18 2.37
N ILE A 168 -10.58 -15.08 1.74
CA ILE A 168 -11.20 -13.76 1.92
C ILE A 168 -12.68 -13.80 1.57
N VAL A 169 -13.02 -14.48 0.47
CA VAL A 169 -14.40 -14.60 -0.01
C VAL A 169 -15.20 -15.63 0.77
N ASP A 170 -14.66 -16.84 0.94
CA ASP A 170 -15.45 -17.98 1.40
C ASP A 170 -15.49 -18.06 2.93
N ASP A 171 -14.40 -17.63 3.61
CA ASP A 171 -14.28 -17.77 5.04
C ASP A 171 -14.44 -16.48 5.84
N LEU A 172 -13.98 -15.31 5.28
CA LEU A 172 -13.91 -14.10 6.09
C LEU A 172 -15.06 -13.11 5.83
N PHE A 173 -15.36 -12.77 4.55
CA PHE A 173 -16.19 -11.59 4.27
C PHE A 173 -17.35 -11.83 3.30
N GLY A 174 -17.45 -13.01 2.69
CA GLY A 174 -18.50 -13.37 1.73
C GLY A 174 -18.27 -12.79 0.32
N ALA A 175 -19.01 -13.31 -0.65
CA ALA A 175 -18.83 -13.00 -2.07
C ALA A 175 -18.94 -11.49 -2.37
N GLN A 176 -19.91 -10.81 -1.76
CA GLN A 176 -20.18 -9.40 -2.06
C GLN A 176 -19.04 -8.48 -1.62
N ARG A 177 -18.45 -8.69 -0.44
CA ARG A 177 -17.40 -7.87 0.14
C ARG A 177 -16.01 -8.41 -0.16
N GLY A 178 -15.83 -9.72 0.02
CA GLY A 178 -14.55 -10.38 -0.19
C GLY A 178 -14.06 -10.31 -1.64
N SER A 179 -14.96 -10.38 -2.64
CA SER A 179 -14.52 -10.25 -4.04
C SER A 179 -13.96 -8.86 -4.35
N ARG A 180 -14.42 -7.80 -3.66
CA ARG A 180 -13.92 -6.44 -3.84
C ARG A 180 -12.73 -6.08 -2.97
N TRP A 181 -12.17 -7.04 -2.22
CA TRP A 181 -10.98 -6.81 -1.42
C TRP A 181 -9.85 -6.19 -2.23
N MET A 182 -9.15 -5.19 -1.69
CA MET A 182 -8.08 -4.45 -2.40
C MET A 182 -8.56 -3.81 -3.71
N PRO A 183 -9.50 -2.82 -3.68
CA PRO A 183 -10.19 -2.31 -4.87
C PRO A 183 -9.36 -1.29 -5.64
N ALA A 184 -8.31 -1.77 -6.34
CA ALA A 184 -7.36 -0.93 -7.06
C ALA A 184 -8.00 -0.17 -8.25
N GLY A 185 -8.91 -0.83 -8.99
CA GLY A 185 -9.64 -0.21 -10.10
C GLY A 185 -10.48 0.98 -9.64
N SER A 186 -11.23 0.81 -8.54
CA SER A 186 -12.03 1.89 -7.95
C SER A 186 -11.16 3.06 -7.44
N ALA A 187 -9.97 2.77 -6.87
CA ALA A 187 -9.05 3.81 -6.42
C ALA A 187 -8.55 4.67 -7.61
N VAL A 188 -8.15 4.03 -8.71
CA VAL A 188 -7.73 4.74 -9.93
C VAL A 188 -8.91 5.49 -10.57
N ALA A 189 -10.11 4.89 -10.61
CA ALA A 189 -11.32 5.53 -11.13
C ALA A 189 -11.74 6.77 -10.32
N ALA A 190 -11.42 6.80 -9.01
CA ALA A 190 -11.59 7.99 -8.17
C ALA A 190 -10.53 9.08 -8.41
N GLY A 191 -9.58 8.87 -9.34
CA GLY A 191 -8.51 9.81 -9.65
C GLY A 191 -7.29 9.74 -8.73
N MET A 192 -7.18 8.71 -7.90
CA MET A 192 -6.06 8.56 -6.98
C MET A 192 -4.80 8.08 -7.70
N ARG A 193 -3.64 8.59 -7.29
CA ARG A 193 -2.37 7.89 -7.52
C ARG A 193 -2.22 6.81 -6.47
N ILE A 194 -1.91 5.60 -6.91
CA ILE A 194 -1.73 4.45 -6.02
C ILE A 194 -0.36 3.80 -6.24
N SER A 195 0.12 3.07 -5.24
CA SER A 195 1.19 2.10 -5.41
C SER A 195 0.71 0.70 -5.05
N LEU A 196 1.48 -0.32 -5.44
CA LEU A 196 1.25 -1.71 -5.07
C LEU A 196 2.42 -2.19 -4.23
N HIS A 197 2.18 -3.06 -3.24
CA HIS A 197 3.22 -3.62 -2.38
C HIS A 197 2.95 -5.09 -2.01
N ASN A 198 3.97 -5.75 -1.46
CA ASN A 198 3.92 -7.15 -1.01
C ASN A 198 3.94 -7.29 0.51
N ASP A 199 4.28 -6.22 1.26
CA ASP A 199 4.35 -6.21 2.71
C ASP A 199 5.29 -7.30 3.30
N PRO A 200 6.55 -7.41 2.82
CA PRO A 200 7.44 -8.47 3.28
C PRO A 200 7.72 -8.36 4.79
N PRO A 201 7.79 -9.49 5.52
CA PRO A 201 7.81 -10.87 5.04
C PRO A 201 6.43 -11.56 4.89
N VAL A 202 5.33 -10.81 4.88
CA VAL A 202 3.96 -11.38 4.76
C VAL A 202 3.82 -12.12 3.43
N THR A 203 4.24 -11.50 2.33
CA THR A 203 4.47 -12.18 1.04
C THR A 203 5.87 -11.85 0.51
N PRO A 204 6.42 -12.65 -0.42
CA PRO A 204 7.69 -12.34 -1.07
C PRO A 204 7.65 -11.01 -1.83
N GLU A 205 8.80 -10.32 -1.92
CA GLU A 205 8.96 -9.08 -2.70
C GLU A 205 8.96 -9.39 -4.20
N GLU A 206 7.80 -9.33 -4.85
CA GLU A 206 7.60 -9.74 -6.25
C GLU A 206 6.82 -8.68 -7.04
N PRO A 207 7.46 -7.57 -7.47
CA PRO A 207 6.79 -6.49 -8.18
C PRO A 207 6.08 -6.92 -9.48
N LEU A 208 6.63 -7.89 -10.21
CA LEU A 208 6.01 -8.42 -11.42
C LEU A 208 4.73 -9.21 -11.10
N ARG A 209 4.68 -9.91 -9.98
CA ARG A 209 3.46 -10.57 -9.49
C ARG A 209 2.40 -9.54 -9.15
N ASN A 210 2.76 -8.46 -8.45
CA ASN A 210 1.81 -7.37 -8.17
C ASN A 210 1.17 -6.82 -9.45
N ILE A 211 1.96 -6.62 -10.52
CA ILE A 211 1.43 -6.18 -11.82
C ILE A 211 0.45 -7.22 -12.39
N SER A 212 0.86 -8.50 -12.39
CA SER A 212 0.01 -9.61 -12.86
C SER A 212 -1.30 -9.71 -12.07
N VAL A 213 -1.24 -9.71 -10.74
CA VAL A 213 -2.42 -9.84 -9.88
C VAL A 213 -3.33 -8.62 -10.01
N ALA A 214 -2.78 -7.41 -10.07
CA ALA A 214 -3.59 -6.20 -10.29
C ALA A 214 -4.33 -6.22 -11.63
N ALA A 215 -3.73 -6.81 -12.69
CA ALA A 215 -4.34 -6.90 -14.01
C ALA A 215 -5.29 -8.09 -14.17
N THR A 216 -5.14 -9.16 -13.38
CA THR A 216 -5.94 -10.41 -13.54
C THR A 216 -6.96 -10.62 -12.44
N ARG A 217 -6.60 -10.31 -11.18
CA ARG A 217 -7.36 -10.56 -9.95
C ARG A 217 -7.74 -12.04 -9.77
N VAL A 218 -6.82 -12.93 -10.13
CA VAL A 218 -7.02 -14.39 -10.04
C VAL A 218 -6.62 -14.89 -8.66
N ALA A 219 -7.56 -15.53 -7.97
CA ALA A 219 -7.38 -16.22 -6.69
C ALA A 219 -6.71 -17.61 -6.89
N PRO A 220 -6.27 -18.29 -5.82
CA PRO A 220 -5.61 -19.61 -5.92
C PRO A 220 -6.45 -20.68 -6.64
N SER A 221 -7.78 -20.63 -6.54
CA SER A 221 -8.71 -21.56 -7.25
C SER A 221 -8.83 -21.28 -8.76
N GLY A 222 -8.24 -20.21 -9.26
CA GLY A 222 -8.47 -19.70 -10.62
C GLY A 222 -9.70 -18.78 -10.75
N ARG A 223 -10.42 -18.53 -9.66
CA ARG A 223 -11.57 -17.62 -9.62
C ARG A 223 -11.10 -16.19 -9.80
N VAL A 224 -11.76 -15.43 -10.68
CA VAL A 224 -11.55 -13.99 -10.84
C VAL A 224 -12.41 -13.24 -9.84
N LEU A 225 -11.78 -12.37 -9.02
CA LEU A 225 -12.47 -11.59 -8.00
C LEU A 225 -12.70 -10.15 -8.48
N ALA A 226 -13.98 -9.74 -8.59
CA ALA A 226 -14.38 -8.39 -9.01
C ALA A 226 -13.59 -7.88 -10.23
N PRO A 227 -13.85 -8.41 -11.45
CA PRO A 227 -13.07 -8.07 -12.65
C PRO A 227 -13.08 -6.57 -12.99
N GLU A 228 -14.05 -5.82 -12.50
CA GLU A 228 -14.14 -4.36 -12.59
C GLU A 228 -13.07 -3.63 -11.77
N GLU A 229 -12.44 -4.30 -10.82
CA GLU A 229 -11.34 -3.76 -10.00
C GLU A 229 -9.95 -4.04 -10.61
N ARG A 230 -9.89 -4.60 -11.82
CA ARG A 230 -8.63 -4.79 -12.55
C ARG A 230 -8.03 -3.45 -12.94
N LEU A 231 -6.71 -3.38 -12.91
CA LEU A 231 -5.94 -2.34 -13.57
C LEU A 231 -5.58 -2.76 -15.00
N THR A 232 -5.34 -1.80 -15.88
CA THR A 232 -4.57 -2.10 -17.09
C THR A 232 -3.11 -2.41 -16.71
N VAL A 233 -2.40 -3.10 -17.58
CA VAL A 233 -0.98 -3.40 -17.34
C VAL A 233 -0.16 -2.10 -17.18
N GLU A 234 -0.47 -1.06 -17.97
CA GLU A 234 0.17 0.24 -17.87
C GLU A 234 -0.09 0.93 -16.53
N GLN A 235 -1.33 0.87 -16.02
CA GLN A 235 -1.67 1.41 -14.70
C GLN A 235 -0.91 0.67 -13.59
N ALA A 236 -0.83 -0.67 -13.67
CA ALA A 236 -0.11 -1.49 -12.70
C ALA A 236 1.41 -1.24 -12.75
N ILE A 237 2.01 -1.07 -13.94
CA ILE A 237 3.42 -0.67 -14.09
C ILE A 237 3.65 0.72 -13.47
N ARG A 238 2.79 1.70 -13.74
CA ARG A 238 2.89 3.03 -13.13
C ARG A 238 2.83 2.97 -11.60
N ALA A 239 1.93 2.14 -11.05
CA ALA A 239 1.79 1.94 -9.61
C ALA A 239 3.02 1.28 -8.95
N GLN A 240 3.84 0.56 -9.71
CA GLN A 240 5.12 -0.02 -9.28
C GLN A 240 6.33 0.87 -9.59
N THR A 241 6.14 2.00 -10.26
CA THR A 241 7.26 2.85 -10.72
C THR A 241 7.01 4.32 -10.37
N ILE A 242 6.53 5.13 -11.32
CA ILE A 242 6.44 6.58 -11.16
C ILE A 242 5.44 7.02 -10.08
N ASP A 243 4.34 6.30 -9.91
CA ASP A 243 3.34 6.66 -8.91
C ASP A 243 3.81 6.25 -7.49
N ALA A 244 4.56 5.14 -7.36
CA ALA A 244 5.24 4.78 -6.12
C ALA A 244 6.36 5.79 -5.78
N ALA A 245 7.15 6.22 -6.77
CA ALA A 245 8.16 7.27 -6.58
C ALA A 245 7.53 8.58 -6.11
N TRP A 246 6.39 8.97 -6.72
CA TRP A 246 5.65 10.15 -6.29
C TRP A 246 5.18 10.04 -4.83
N GLN A 247 4.67 8.90 -4.39
CA GLN A 247 4.27 8.72 -2.98
C GLN A 247 5.44 8.90 -2.00
N LEU A 248 6.67 8.78 -2.47
CA LEU A 248 7.89 8.91 -1.69
C LEU A 248 8.60 10.27 -1.89
N PHE A 249 8.00 11.24 -2.60
CA PHE A 249 8.63 12.51 -2.97
C PHE A 249 9.96 12.30 -3.73
N ALA A 250 9.99 11.33 -4.62
CA ALA A 250 11.20 10.92 -5.36
C ALA A 250 11.00 10.92 -6.90
N GLU A 251 9.82 11.33 -7.37
CA GLU A 251 9.45 11.30 -8.78
C GLU A 251 10.34 12.15 -9.70
N ASP A 252 10.99 13.15 -9.17
CA ASP A 252 11.94 13.98 -9.94
C ASP A 252 13.28 13.28 -10.14
N ALA A 253 13.60 12.28 -9.30
CA ALA A 253 14.86 11.55 -9.31
C ALA A 253 14.76 10.14 -9.90
N ILE A 254 13.62 9.43 -9.67
CA ILE A 254 13.43 8.03 -10.04
C ILE A 254 12.01 7.75 -10.58
N GLY A 255 11.72 6.49 -10.89
CA GLY A 255 10.38 6.02 -11.27
C GLY A 255 10.06 6.14 -12.77
N SER A 256 10.92 6.76 -13.57
CA SER A 256 10.77 6.80 -15.03
C SER A 256 12.12 6.99 -15.71
N LEU A 257 12.23 6.52 -16.97
CA LEU A 257 13.41 6.69 -17.80
C LEU A 257 13.35 8.03 -18.55
N GLN A 258 13.63 9.11 -17.85
CA GLN A 258 13.65 10.47 -18.40
C GLN A 258 15.02 11.11 -18.18
N VAL A 259 15.42 12.01 -19.10
CA VAL A 259 16.66 12.79 -18.95
C VAL A 259 16.60 13.61 -17.67
N GLY A 260 17.67 13.56 -16.88
CA GLY A 260 17.78 14.25 -15.60
C GLY A 260 17.50 13.36 -14.38
N LYS A 261 16.92 12.17 -14.58
CA LYS A 261 16.72 11.18 -13.49
C LYS A 261 17.84 10.16 -13.42
N TYR A 262 17.93 9.49 -12.28
CA TYR A 262 18.84 8.34 -12.16
C TYR A 262 18.49 7.23 -13.14
N ALA A 263 19.50 6.60 -13.67
CA ALA A 263 19.35 5.41 -14.52
C ALA A 263 19.11 4.16 -13.65
N ASP A 264 18.02 4.17 -12.88
CA ASP A 264 17.50 3.03 -12.14
C ASP A 264 16.62 2.23 -13.10
N MET A 265 17.11 1.06 -13.55
CA MET A 265 16.51 0.31 -14.64
C MET A 265 16.45 -1.18 -14.33
N VAL A 266 15.43 -1.83 -14.87
CA VAL A 266 15.34 -3.29 -14.93
C VAL A 266 15.27 -3.73 -16.39
N VAL A 267 16.00 -4.80 -16.73
CA VAL A 267 15.92 -5.48 -18.03
C VAL A 267 15.17 -6.78 -17.84
N LEU A 268 14.04 -6.92 -18.49
CA LEU A 268 13.18 -8.10 -18.46
C LEU A 268 13.39 -8.99 -19.68
N SER A 269 12.93 -10.25 -19.61
CA SER A 269 13.00 -11.22 -20.72
C SER A 269 12.04 -10.87 -21.87
N ALA A 270 10.97 -10.12 -21.60
CA ALA A 270 10.01 -9.59 -22.59
C ALA A 270 9.38 -8.30 -22.07
N ASP A 271 8.72 -7.55 -22.95
CA ASP A 271 7.90 -6.39 -22.57
C ASP A 271 6.61 -6.86 -21.89
N PRO A 272 6.36 -6.48 -20.62
CA PRO A 272 5.17 -6.90 -19.89
C PRO A 272 3.85 -6.41 -20.53
N ARG A 273 3.90 -5.40 -21.42
CA ARG A 273 2.73 -4.90 -22.13
C ARG A 273 2.35 -5.77 -23.34
N THR A 274 3.22 -6.69 -23.76
CA THR A 274 3.03 -7.53 -24.98
C THR A 274 2.76 -8.99 -24.66
N VAL A 275 2.88 -9.40 -23.39
CA VAL A 275 2.56 -10.74 -22.92
C VAL A 275 1.19 -10.79 -22.28
N PRO A 276 0.51 -11.94 -22.22
CA PRO A 276 -0.71 -12.09 -21.41
C PRO A 276 -0.47 -11.70 -19.95
N PRO A 277 -1.38 -10.97 -19.30
CA PRO A 277 -1.18 -10.49 -17.93
C PRO A 277 -0.83 -11.60 -16.93
N GLU A 278 -1.33 -12.81 -17.12
CA GLU A 278 -1.05 -13.99 -16.29
C GLU A 278 0.42 -14.43 -16.36
N GLN A 279 1.12 -14.11 -17.44
CA GLN A 279 2.52 -14.48 -17.67
C GLN A 279 3.51 -13.41 -17.19
N ILE A 280 3.04 -12.24 -16.76
CA ILE A 280 3.92 -11.15 -16.32
C ILE A 280 4.76 -11.57 -15.11
N ALA A 281 4.16 -12.31 -14.17
CA ALA A 281 4.86 -12.80 -12.98
C ALA A 281 6.03 -13.74 -13.29
N ASP A 282 5.99 -14.42 -14.45
CA ASP A 282 7.01 -15.38 -14.89
C ASP A 282 8.16 -14.73 -15.71
N LEU A 283 8.06 -13.43 -15.99
CA LEU A 283 9.11 -12.73 -16.72
C LEU A 283 10.42 -12.72 -15.93
N ALA A 284 11.48 -13.19 -16.57
CA ALA A 284 12.78 -13.20 -15.93
C ALA A 284 13.40 -11.80 -15.90
N VAL A 285 13.87 -11.38 -14.72
CA VAL A 285 14.76 -10.23 -14.58
C VAL A 285 16.13 -10.64 -15.08
N ARG A 286 16.62 -9.99 -16.14
CA ARG A 286 17.94 -10.24 -16.77
C ARG A 286 19.04 -9.40 -16.14
N ALA A 287 18.73 -8.15 -15.79
CA ALA A 287 19.66 -7.26 -15.11
C ALA A 287 18.91 -6.17 -14.37
N THR A 288 19.50 -5.63 -13.30
CA THR A 288 19.08 -4.39 -12.66
C THR A 288 20.25 -3.41 -12.57
N PHE A 289 19.91 -2.13 -12.68
CA PHE A 289 20.87 -1.03 -12.61
C PHE A 289 20.40 -0.02 -11.56
N LEU A 290 21.32 0.45 -10.76
CA LEU A 290 21.14 1.50 -9.78
C LEU A 290 22.07 2.68 -10.17
N ALA A 291 21.49 3.82 -10.51
CA ALA A 291 22.23 4.98 -11.01
C ALA A 291 23.19 4.65 -12.14
N GLY A 292 22.78 3.78 -13.09
CA GLY A 292 23.58 3.30 -14.22
C GLY A 292 24.59 2.20 -13.89
N ARG A 293 24.83 1.89 -12.60
CA ARG A 293 25.68 0.78 -12.19
C ARG A 293 24.88 -0.51 -12.14
N GLN A 294 25.35 -1.54 -12.85
CA GLN A 294 24.72 -2.85 -12.79
C GLN A 294 24.91 -3.49 -11.41
N VAL A 295 23.79 -3.79 -10.73
CA VAL A 295 23.78 -4.38 -9.38
C VAL A 295 23.32 -5.83 -9.38
N TYR A 296 22.67 -6.28 -10.47
CA TYR A 296 22.26 -7.67 -10.65
C TYR A 296 22.36 -8.06 -12.12
N ARG A 297 22.76 -9.32 -12.41
CA ARG A 297 22.73 -9.97 -13.73
C ARG A 297 22.46 -11.45 -13.55
N ARG A 298 21.51 -11.96 -14.35
CA ARG A 298 21.21 -13.40 -14.46
C ARG A 298 21.93 -14.02 -15.63
#